data_6dffc1c08da762dd135bdbee81e04ce9
#
_entry.id   6dffc1c08da762dd135bdbee81e04ce9
#
_cell.length_a   1.000
_cell.length_b   1.000
_cell.length_c   1.000
_cell.angle_alpha   90.00
_cell.angle_beta   90.00
_cell.angle_gamma   90.00
#
_symmetry.space_group_name_H-M   'P 1'
#
loop_
_entity.id
_entity.type
_entity.pdbx_description
1 polymer ?
#
loop_
_entity_poly.entity_id
_entity_poly.type
_entity_poly.pdbx_seq_one_letter_code
_entity_poly.pdbx_strand_id
1 'polypeptide(L)'
;SYTEDLFEFQREENLVLVQRTVALGIVILLISAIVYIGFLVIGENGLVSYRPGDQALESQEIYSDLIEFNGIQSDGDGIRVCIVDSGIMMEHDDLDSVNLVEWKDFVNNQASPYDDHGHGTSMAGILVADGWMKGIAPKVDLFVAKALSEDGSGVDSVVAEAIDWCVSNEVHIISLSLGGAPDILPFDIGTERGSDEATNDAIEQGIFVVAAAGNDGGDGDDGDVSNPCGERLVICVGGATQNGDHWTGSSTGDNNGRLL
;
A
#
# COMPACT_ATOMS: atom_id res chain seq x y z
N SER A 1 -37.66 -53.80 -48.89
CA SER A 1 -38.16 -53.01 -50.00
C SER A 1 -37.54 -51.60 -49.92
N TYR A 2 -37.49 -50.92 -51.08
CA TYR A 2 -36.83 -49.58 -51.19
C TYR A 2 -37.24 -48.53 -50.09
N THR A 3 -38.48 -48.62 -49.63
CA THR A 3 -38.99 -47.75 -48.57
C THR A 3 -38.48 -48.15 -47.16
N GLU A 4 -38.22 -49.38 -46.88
CA GLU A 4 -37.66 -49.88 -45.63
C GLU A 4 -36.16 -49.47 -45.52
N ASP A 5 -35.42 -49.63 -46.59
CA ASP A 5 -34.00 -49.24 -46.68
C ASP A 5 -33.83 -47.72 -46.47
N LEU A 6 -34.75 -46.91 -46.99
CA LEU A 6 -34.75 -45.45 -46.80
C LEU A 6 -35.06 -45.04 -45.35
N PHE A 7 -35.98 -45.77 -44.71
CA PHE A 7 -36.31 -45.53 -43.30
C PHE A 7 -35.18 -45.94 -42.35
N GLU A 8 -34.48 -47.03 -42.60
CA GLU A 8 -33.30 -47.43 -41.83
C GLU A 8 -32.18 -46.42 -42.01
N PHE A 9 -31.90 -45.96 -43.22
CA PHE A 9 -30.89 -44.95 -43.47
C PHE A 9 -31.19 -43.64 -42.76
N GLN A 10 -32.42 -43.11 -42.80
CA GLN A 10 -32.82 -41.92 -42.07
C GLN A 10 -32.72 -42.11 -40.53
N ARG A 11 -33.02 -43.30 -40.04
CA ARG A 11 -32.90 -43.60 -38.62
C ARG A 11 -31.45 -43.61 -38.16
N GLU A 12 -30.53 -44.14 -38.93
CA GLU A 12 -29.10 -44.15 -38.63
C GLU A 12 -28.53 -42.72 -38.68
N GLU A 13 -28.87 -41.90 -39.67
CA GLU A 13 -28.45 -40.51 -39.73
C GLU A 13 -28.94 -39.67 -38.53
N ASN A 14 -30.21 -39.87 -38.15
CA ASN A 14 -30.76 -39.20 -36.99
C ASN A 14 -30.08 -39.68 -35.67
N LEU A 15 -29.73 -40.97 -35.56
CA LEU A 15 -29.02 -41.50 -34.41
C LEU A 15 -27.61 -40.90 -34.30
N VAL A 16 -26.90 -40.82 -35.41
CA VAL A 16 -25.56 -40.16 -35.48
C VAL A 16 -25.64 -38.69 -35.14
N LEU A 17 -26.67 -38.00 -35.62
CA LEU A 17 -26.89 -36.58 -35.30
C LEU A 17 -27.13 -36.37 -33.80
N VAL A 18 -27.99 -37.17 -33.20
CA VAL A 18 -28.28 -37.17 -31.76
C VAL A 18 -27.01 -37.45 -30.96
N GLN A 19 -26.24 -38.48 -31.34
CA GLN A 19 -24.97 -38.78 -30.68
C GLN A 19 -23.97 -37.64 -30.74
N ARG A 20 -23.82 -36.96 -31.90
CA ARG A 20 -22.95 -35.80 -32.07
C ARG A 20 -23.42 -34.62 -31.23
N THR A 21 -24.73 -34.37 -31.17
CA THR A 21 -25.32 -33.28 -30.37
C THR A 21 -25.10 -33.54 -28.87
N VAL A 22 -25.30 -34.75 -28.40
CA VAL A 22 -25.04 -35.12 -26.99
C VAL A 22 -23.55 -35.01 -26.67
N ALA A 23 -22.68 -35.51 -27.55
CA ALA A 23 -21.24 -35.41 -27.34
C ALA A 23 -20.79 -33.95 -27.30
N LEU A 24 -21.30 -33.08 -28.16
CA LEU A 24 -21.01 -31.64 -28.13
C LEU A 24 -21.49 -30.99 -26.84
N GLY A 25 -22.70 -31.35 -26.39
CA GLY A 25 -23.24 -30.88 -25.09
C GLY A 25 -22.37 -31.26 -23.91
N ILE A 26 -21.87 -32.50 -23.87
CA ILE A 26 -20.95 -32.98 -22.85
C ILE A 26 -19.62 -32.18 -22.89
N VAL A 27 -19.06 -31.95 -24.07
CA VAL A 27 -17.82 -31.17 -24.23
C VAL A 27 -18.01 -29.73 -23.74
N ILE A 28 -19.13 -29.08 -24.08
CA ILE A 28 -19.44 -27.73 -23.58
C ILE A 28 -19.56 -27.70 -22.06
N LEU A 29 -20.24 -28.69 -21.46
CA LEU A 29 -20.35 -28.79 -20.00
C LEU A 29 -18.99 -29.00 -19.32
N LEU A 30 -18.14 -29.83 -19.90
CA LEU A 30 -16.77 -30.03 -19.36
C LEU A 30 -15.91 -28.76 -19.46
N ILE A 31 -15.97 -28.05 -20.58
CA ILE A 31 -15.26 -26.78 -20.73
C ILE A 31 -15.80 -25.75 -19.74
N SER A 32 -17.12 -25.65 -19.59
CA SER A 32 -17.73 -24.73 -18.61
C SER A 32 -17.34 -25.05 -17.18
N ALA A 33 -17.27 -26.34 -16.84
CA ALA A 33 -16.81 -26.79 -15.50
C ALA A 33 -15.33 -26.46 -15.28
N ILE A 34 -14.47 -26.63 -16.28
CA ILE A 34 -13.04 -26.28 -16.20
C ILE A 34 -12.87 -24.76 -16.02
N VAL A 35 -13.62 -23.94 -16.80
CA VAL A 35 -13.60 -22.48 -16.68
C VAL A 35 -14.12 -22.05 -15.32
N TYR A 36 -15.20 -22.66 -14.81
CA TYR A 36 -15.74 -22.37 -13.48
C TYR A 36 -14.77 -22.74 -12.36
N ILE A 37 -14.14 -23.92 -12.44
CA ILE A 37 -13.10 -24.35 -11.48
C ILE A 37 -11.90 -23.38 -11.58
N GLY A 38 -11.47 -23.01 -12.79
CA GLY A 38 -10.44 -22.01 -13.01
C GLY A 38 -10.78 -20.67 -12.35
N PHE A 39 -12.01 -20.21 -12.50
CA PHE A 39 -12.50 -19.00 -11.83
C PHE A 39 -12.48 -19.11 -10.31
N LEU A 40 -12.89 -20.27 -9.74
CA LEU A 40 -12.83 -20.51 -8.29
C LEU A 40 -11.40 -20.61 -7.75
N VAL A 41 -10.46 -21.04 -8.58
CA VAL A 41 -9.04 -21.20 -8.19
C VAL A 41 -8.25 -19.91 -8.35
N ILE A 42 -8.60 -19.08 -9.32
CA ILE A 42 -7.83 -17.87 -9.73
C ILE A 42 -8.60 -16.57 -9.38
N GLY A 43 -9.89 -16.64 -9.04
CA GLY A 43 -10.72 -15.47 -8.73
C GLY A 43 -10.28 -14.76 -7.44
N GLU A 44 -10.72 -13.51 -7.24
CA GLU A 44 -10.35 -12.63 -6.13
C GLU A 44 -10.50 -13.25 -4.71
N ASN A 45 -11.31 -14.30 -4.57
CA ASN A 45 -11.43 -15.12 -3.35
C ASN A 45 -11.03 -16.58 -3.61
N GLY A 46 -10.08 -16.82 -4.51
CA GLY A 46 -9.67 -18.16 -4.92
C GLY A 46 -9.00 -18.96 -3.82
N LEU A 47 -9.08 -20.31 -3.95
CA LEU A 47 -8.41 -21.27 -3.06
C LEU A 47 -6.86 -21.21 -3.12
N VAL A 48 -6.30 -20.37 -3.99
CA VAL A 48 -4.85 -20.19 -4.13
C VAL A 48 -4.46 -18.91 -3.40
N SER A 49 -3.92 -19.06 -2.21
CA SER A 49 -3.21 -17.99 -1.52
C SER A 49 -2.02 -17.54 -2.36
N TYR A 50 -1.94 -16.25 -2.68
CA TYR A 50 -0.80 -15.67 -3.39
C TYR A 50 0.39 -15.56 -2.44
N ARG A 51 1.16 -16.65 -2.35
CA ARG A 51 2.44 -16.60 -1.65
C ARG A 51 3.39 -15.66 -2.41
N PRO A 52 4.06 -14.71 -1.74
CA PRO A 52 5.14 -13.91 -2.33
C PRO A 52 6.22 -14.80 -2.94
N GLY A 53 6.90 -14.33 -3.99
CA GLY A 53 8.03 -15.02 -4.57
C GLY A 53 9.17 -15.18 -3.55
N ASP A 54 10.00 -16.21 -3.71
CA ASP A 54 11.12 -16.48 -2.79
C ASP A 54 12.07 -15.29 -2.67
N GLN A 55 12.25 -14.51 -3.75
CA GLN A 55 13.05 -13.28 -3.72
C GLN A 55 12.47 -12.20 -2.79
N ALA A 56 11.15 -12.05 -2.73
CA ALA A 56 10.53 -11.06 -1.83
C ALA A 56 10.72 -11.46 -0.37
N LEU A 57 10.57 -12.74 -0.04
CA LEU A 57 10.80 -13.27 1.31
C LEU A 57 12.27 -13.16 1.73
N GLU A 58 13.20 -13.44 0.82
CA GLU A 58 14.63 -13.25 1.05
C GLU A 58 14.99 -11.77 1.29
N SER A 59 14.40 -10.86 0.51
CA SER A 59 14.58 -9.42 0.71
C SER A 59 14.08 -8.98 2.07
N GLN A 60 12.95 -9.49 2.55
CA GLN A 60 12.43 -9.20 3.89
C GLN A 60 13.42 -9.64 4.99
N GLU A 61 14.02 -10.82 4.85
CA GLU A 61 15.03 -11.31 5.80
C GLU A 61 16.26 -10.39 5.82
N ILE A 62 16.74 -9.98 4.65
CA ILE A 62 17.87 -9.03 4.51
C ILE A 62 17.55 -7.70 5.21
N TYR A 63 16.36 -7.13 5.02
CA TYR A 63 15.97 -5.89 5.69
C TYR A 63 15.88 -6.07 7.21
N SER A 64 15.30 -7.17 7.68
CA SER A 64 15.20 -7.45 9.10
C SER A 64 16.56 -7.53 9.78
N ASP A 65 17.55 -8.12 9.10
CA ASP A 65 18.92 -8.19 9.58
C ASP A 65 19.62 -6.82 9.54
N LEU A 66 19.41 -6.04 8.46
CA LEU A 66 20.02 -4.73 8.26
C LEU A 66 19.60 -3.72 9.36
N ILE A 67 18.34 -3.74 9.76
CA ILE A 67 17.82 -2.87 10.82
C ILE A 67 17.92 -3.50 12.22
N GLU A 68 18.57 -4.65 12.34
CA GLU A 68 18.71 -5.42 13.60
C GLU A 68 17.35 -5.75 14.26
N PHE A 69 16.29 -5.88 13.46
CA PHE A 69 14.93 -6.06 13.94
C PHE A 69 14.75 -7.38 14.73
N ASN A 70 15.48 -8.43 14.36
CA ASN A 70 15.39 -9.74 15.00
C ASN A 70 15.72 -9.73 16.51
N GLY A 71 16.31 -8.65 17.02
CA GLY A 71 16.58 -8.43 18.44
C GLY A 71 15.45 -7.73 19.21
N ILE A 72 14.44 -7.22 18.49
CA ILE A 72 13.35 -6.43 19.10
C ILE A 72 12.20 -7.37 19.48
N GLN A 73 11.73 -7.27 20.73
CA GLN A 73 10.64 -8.11 21.25
C GLN A 73 9.30 -7.36 21.33
N SER A 74 9.25 -6.11 20.88
CA SER A 74 8.02 -5.32 20.85
C SER A 74 7.31 -5.50 19.53
N ASP A 75 6.01 -5.69 19.56
CA ASP A 75 5.13 -5.85 18.38
C ASP A 75 4.19 -4.66 18.17
N GLY A 76 4.38 -3.59 18.94
CA GLY A 76 3.62 -2.35 18.84
C GLY A 76 2.32 -2.33 19.65
N ASP A 77 2.01 -3.34 20.45
CA ASP A 77 0.79 -3.40 21.28
C ASP A 77 0.63 -2.15 22.14
N GLY A 78 -0.55 -1.52 22.07
CA GLY A 78 -0.89 -0.30 22.78
C GLY A 78 -0.31 1.00 22.16
N ILE A 79 0.34 0.92 21.01
CA ILE A 79 0.83 2.11 20.29
C ILE A 79 -0.13 2.47 19.16
N ARG A 80 -0.51 3.74 19.07
CA ARG A 80 -1.36 4.30 18.02
C ARG A 80 -0.48 4.95 16.95
N VAL A 81 -0.59 4.48 15.70
CA VAL A 81 0.17 4.99 14.57
C VAL A 81 -0.77 5.47 13.49
N CYS A 82 -0.54 6.67 12.98
CA CYS A 82 -1.26 7.22 11.83
C CYS A 82 -0.35 7.21 10.60
N ILE A 83 -0.84 6.62 9.51
CA ILE A 83 -0.22 6.73 8.18
C ILE A 83 -0.99 7.75 7.36
N VAL A 84 -0.31 8.78 6.86
CA VAL A 84 -0.86 9.77 5.93
C VAL A 84 -0.28 9.45 4.55
N ASP A 85 -1.13 8.93 3.65
CA ASP A 85 -0.66 8.37 2.37
C ASP A 85 -1.81 8.27 1.33
N SER A 86 -1.67 7.40 0.33
CA SER A 86 -2.65 7.16 -0.73
C SER A 86 -3.85 6.28 -0.31
N GLY A 87 -3.82 5.69 0.87
CA GLY A 87 -4.89 4.82 1.36
C GLY A 87 -4.39 3.49 1.89
N ILE A 88 -5.30 2.53 2.00
CA ILE A 88 -5.01 1.15 2.40
C ILE A 88 -6.00 0.18 1.77
N MET A 89 -5.51 -0.93 1.23
CA MET A 89 -6.31 -2.05 0.72
C MET A 89 -6.41 -3.14 1.79
N MET A 90 -7.51 -3.13 2.55
CA MET A 90 -7.72 -4.08 3.65
C MET A 90 -7.94 -5.52 3.20
N GLU A 91 -8.26 -5.73 1.91
CA GLU A 91 -8.44 -7.05 1.31
C GLU A 91 -7.13 -7.77 0.98
N HIS A 92 -5.97 -7.13 1.27
CA HIS A 92 -4.67 -7.77 1.06
C HIS A 92 -4.43 -8.85 2.11
N ASP A 93 -4.07 -10.08 1.69
CA ASP A 93 -3.90 -11.25 2.55
C ASP A 93 -2.97 -11.00 3.76
N ASP A 94 -1.95 -10.17 3.61
CA ASP A 94 -1.02 -9.83 4.68
C ASP A 94 -1.56 -8.77 5.66
N LEU A 95 -2.72 -8.17 5.38
CA LEU A 95 -3.36 -7.15 6.21
C LEU A 95 -4.64 -7.64 6.91
N ASP A 96 -5.04 -8.90 6.74
CA ASP A 96 -6.27 -9.47 7.30
C ASP A 96 -6.39 -9.35 8.83
N SER A 97 -5.26 -9.35 9.55
CA SER A 97 -5.20 -9.29 11.01
C SER A 97 -4.98 -7.89 11.57
N VAL A 98 -4.86 -6.88 10.69
CA VAL A 98 -4.53 -5.51 11.09
C VAL A 98 -5.68 -4.86 11.86
N ASN A 99 -5.36 -4.23 12.97
CA ASN A 99 -6.30 -3.44 13.75
C ASN A 99 -6.39 -2.01 13.17
N LEU A 100 -7.15 -1.85 12.07
CA LEU A 100 -7.50 -0.52 11.57
C LEU A 100 -8.58 0.10 12.48
N VAL A 101 -8.18 1.04 13.32
CA VAL A 101 -9.05 1.69 14.30
C VAL A 101 -9.96 2.72 13.62
N GLU A 102 -9.37 3.54 12.76
CA GLU A 102 -10.11 4.57 12.06
C GLU A 102 -9.48 4.89 10.69
N TRP A 103 -10.34 5.29 9.77
CA TRP A 103 -10.04 5.63 8.39
C TRP A 103 -10.65 6.97 8.03
N LYS A 104 -9.92 7.79 7.28
CA LYS A 104 -10.47 9.00 6.68
C LYS A 104 -9.87 9.30 5.32
N ASP A 105 -10.75 9.55 4.35
CA ASP A 105 -10.39 9.97 2.99
C ASP A 105 -10.62 11.48 2.84
N PHE A 106 -9.53 12.22 2.70
CA PHE A 106 -9.51 13.68 2.50
C PHE A 106 -9.56 14.07 1.02
N VAL A 107 -9.40 13.09 0.11
CA VAL A 107 -9.37 13.31 -1.34
C VAL A 107 -10.77 13.17 -1.95
N ASN A 108 -11.44 12.03 -1.71
CA ASN A 108 -12.71 11.69 -2.33
C ASN A 108 -13.84 11.49 -1.32
N ASN A 109 -13.55 11.63 -0.02
CA ASN A 109 -14.52 11.48 1.07
C ASN A 109 -15.26 10.13 1.06
N GLN A 110 -14.57 9.03 0.72
CA GLN A 110 -15.11 7.68 0.74
C GLN A 110 -15.16 7.13 2.17
N ALA A 111 -16.27 6.49 2.52
CA ALA A 111 -16.47 5.96 3.87
C ALA A 111 -15.70 4.65 4.11
N SER A 112 -15.44 3.85 3.08
CA SER A 112 -14.73 2.59 3.18
C SER A 112 -13.27 2.76 2.79
N PRO A 113 -12.33 2.09 3.49
CA PRO A 113 -10.93 2.09 3.12
C PRO A 113 -10.72 1.57 1.69
N TYR A 114 -9.82 2.19 0.98
CA TYR A 114 -9.34 1.77 -0.34
C TYR A 114 -8.00 2.44 -0.63
N ASP A 115 -7.29 1.93 -1.62
CA ASP A 115 -6.04 2.50 -2.12
C ASP A 115 -6.02 2.37 -3.65
N ASP A 116 -6.11 3.49 -4.36
CA ASP A 116 -6.12 3.56 -5.81
C ASP A 116 -4.73 3.79 -6.44
N HIS A 117 -3.70 3.96 -5.58
CA HIS A 117 -2.30 4.08 -5.98
C HIS A 117 -1.45 2.88 -5.56
N GLY A 118 -1.69 2.32 -4.36
CA GLY A 118 -0.97 1.17 -3.80
C GLY A 118 0.23 1.51 -2.90
N HIS A 119 0.66 2.77 -2.85
CA HIS A 119 1.79 3.19 -2.02
C HIS A 119 1.45 3.11 -0.54
N GLY A 120 0.31 3.63 -0.12
CA GLY A 120 -0.12 3.58 1.28
C GLY A 120 -0.31 2.16 1.79
N THR A 121 -0.84 1.26 0.96
CA THR A 121 -0.92 -0.18 1.27
C THR A 121 0.47 -0.79 1.49
N SER A 122 1.46 -0.40 0.67
CA SER A 122 2.85 -0.86 0.84
C SER A 122 3.46 -0.35 2.13
N MET A 123 3.22 0.93 2.49
CA MET A 123 3.69 1.51 3.75
C MET A 123 3.03 0.84 4.96
N ALA A 124 1.72 0.59 4.89
CA ALA A 124 1.02 -0.18 5.91
C ALA A 124 1.60 -1.60 6.04
N GLY A 125 1.90 -2.26 4.92
CA GLY A 125 2.52 -3.59 4.92
C GLY A 125 3.86 -3.63 5.64
N ILE A 126 4.74 -2.64 5.42
CA ILE A 126 6.03 -2.53 6.13
C ILE A 126 5.82 -2.38 7.63
N LEU A 127 4.78 -1.67 8.05
CA LEU A 127 4.50 -1.42 9.47
C LEU A 127 3.77 -2.60 10.13
N VAL A 128 2.68 -3.09 9.53
CA VAL A 128 1.68 -3.92 10.24
C VAL A 128 1.37 -5.27 9.62
N ALA A 129 1.95 -5.65 8.49
CA ALA A 129 1.65 -6.93 7.86
C ALA A 129 1.89 -8.11 8.82
N ASP A 130 0.98 -9.09 8.82
CA ASP A 130 1.10 -10.31 9.63
C ASP A 130 0.69 -11.59 8.86
N GLY A 131 0.84 -11.58 7.53
CA GLY A 131 0.65 -12.72 6.65
C GLY A 131 1.95 -13.41 6.25
N TRP A 132 2.19 -13.55 4.98
CA TRP A 132 3.45 -14.02 4.41
C TRP A 132 4.57 -12.99 4.61
N MET A 133 4.28 -11.74 4.30
CA MET A 133 5.15 -10.62 4.66
C MET A 133 4.89 -10.24 6.12
N LYS A 134 5.92 -9.75 6.79
CA LYS A 134 5.86 -9.35 8.19
C LYS A 134 6.23 -7.88 8.36
N GLY A 135 5.34 -7.14 8.97
CA GLY A 135 5.58 -5.78 9.41
C GLY A 135 6.37 -5.73 10.71
N ILE A 136 6.90 -4.56 11.01
CA ILE A 136 7.74 -4.35 12.20
C ILE A 136 6.93 -4.19 13.49
N ALA A 137 5.63 -3.85 13.39
CA ALA A 137 4.77 -3.57 14.54
C ALA A 137 3.32 -4.02 14.26
N PRO A 138 3.07 -5.34 14.12
CA PRO A 138 1.78 -5.87 13.63
C PRO A 138 0.61 -5.65 14.59
N LYS A 139 0.86 -5.20 15.83
CA LYS A 139 -0.20 -5.01 16.84
C LYS A 139 -0.45 -3.55 17.21
N VAL A 140 0.05 -2.60 16.43
CA VAL A 140 -0.34 -1.20 16.63
C VAL A 140 -1.82 -0.99 16.34
N ASP A 141 -2.40 -0.02 17.02
CA ASP A 141 -3.67 0.57 16.63
C ASP A 141 -3.43 1.49 15.42
N LEU A 142 -3.85 1.04 14.23
CA LEU A 142 -3.58 1.74 12.98
C LEU A 142 -4.69 2.75 12.68
N PHE A 143 -4.28 3.96 12.30
CA PHE A 143 -5.10 5.01 11.73
C PHE A 143 -4.58 5.30 10.32
N VAL A 144 -5.46 5.45 9.34
CA VAL A 144 -5.06 5.76 7.96
C VAL A 144 -5.82 6.96 7.44
N ALA A 145 -5.08 7.98 7.04
CA ALA A 145 -5.58 9.18 6.40
C ALA A 145 -5.15 9.19 4.93
N LYS A 146 -6.11 9.01 4.01
CA LYS A 146 -5.84 9.16 2.58
C LYS A 146 -5.77 10.65 2.24
N ALA A 147 -4.57 11.15 1.97
CA ALA A 147 -4.27 12.52 1.57
C ALA A 147 -3.69 12.60 0.15
N LEU A 148 -3.28 11.46 -0.43
CA LEU A 148 -2.75 11.37 -1.79
C LEU A 148 -3.78 10.74 -2.73
N SER A 149 -3.85 11.26 -3.96
CA SER A 149 -4.72 10.79 -5.04
C SER A 149 -4.15 9.57 -5.77
N GLU A 150 -4.87 9.11 -6.81
CA GLU A 150 -4.51 7.93 -7.61
C GLU A 150 -3.17 8.04 -8.36
N ASP A 151 -2.68 9.25 -8.57
CA ASP A 151 -1.37 9.52 -9.18
C ASP A 151 -0.25 9.70 -8.14
N GLY A 152 -0.54 9.52 -6.84
CA GLY A 152 0.41 9.66 -5.75
C GLY A 152 0.69 11.10 -5.36
N SER A 153 -0.02 12.08 -5.92
CA SER A 153 0.12 13.49 -5.55
C SER A 153 -0.90 13.92 -4.49
N GLY A 154 -0.56 14.97 -3.73
CA GLY A 154 -1.45 15.56 -2.72
C GLY A 154 -1.31 17.08 -2.68
N VAL A 155 -2.37 17.76 -2.25
CA VAL A 155 -2.35 19.19 -1.97
C VAL A 155 -1.86 19.39 -0.54
N ASP A 156 -0.95 20.33 -0.32
CA ASP A 156 -0.30 20.54 0.98
C ASP A 156 -1.30 20.81 2.11
N SER A 157 -2.32 21.64 1.87
CA SER A 157 -3.38 21.88 2.86
C SER A 157 -4.21 20.63 3.18
N VAL A 158 -4.38 19.70 2.22
CA VAL A 158 -5.06 18.42 2.46
C VAL A 158 -4.19 17.49 3.32
N VAL A 159 -2.88 17.50 3.11
CA VAL A 159 -1.92 16.79 3.98
C VAL A 159 -1.95 17.38 5.39
N ALA A 160 -1.99 18.72 5.52
CA ALA A 160 -2.12 19.38 6.81
C ALA A 160 -3.40 18.96 7.56
N GLU A 161 -4.56 18.94 6.89
CA GLU A 161 -5.82 18.47 7.47
C GLU A 161 -5.75 17.00 7.91
N ALA A 162 -5.05 16.16 7.15
CA ALA A 162 -4.84 14.76 7.48
C ALA A 162 -3.95 14.60 8.74
N ILE A 163 -2.89 15.41 8.87
CA ILE A 163 -2.03 15.45 10.05
C ILE A 163 -2.84 15.91 11.27
N ASP A 164 -3.62 17.00 11.14
CA ASP A 164 -4.48 17.50 12.22
C ASP A 164 -5.51 16.46 12.67
N TRP A 165 -6.03 15.66 11.74
CA TRP A 165 -6.92 14.55 12.07
C TRP A 165 -6.19 13.45 12.87
N CYS A 166 -4.97 13.09 12.48
CA CYS A 166 -4.15 12.15 13.27
C CYS A 166 -3.93 12.68 14.70
N VAL A 167 -3.60 13.97 14.84
CA VAL A 167 -3.46 14.64 16.14
C VAL A 167 -4.75 14.55 16.95
N SER A 168 -5.90 14.82 16.34
CA SER A 168 -7.21 14.78 17.01
C SER A 168 -7.60 13.37 17.50
N ASN A 169 -7.01 12.33 16.91
CA ASN A 169 -7.15 10.94 17.31
C ASN A 169 -6.13 10.53 18.39
N GLU A 170 -5.37 11.50 18.90
CA GLU A 170 -4.38 11.29 19.98
C GLU A 170 -3.40 10.14 19.64
N VAL A 171 -2.90 10.06 18.40
CA VAL A 171 -1.91 9.07 18.01
C VAL A 171 -0.56 9.35 18.64
N HIS A 172 0.29 8.34 18.74
CA HIS A 172 1.64 8.49 19.30
C HIS A 172 2.67 8.80 18.21
N ILE A 173 2.43 8.29 17.00
CA ILE A 173 3.35 8.41 15.88
C ILE A 173 2.55 8.76 14.61
N ILE A 174 3.08 9.68 13.80
CA ILE A 174 2.59 9.98 12.46
C ILE A 174 3.70 9.62 11.47
N SER A 175 3.36 8.81 10.45
CA SER A 175 4.25 8.40 9.37
C SER A 175 3.88 9.12 8.07
N LEU A 176 4.83 9.84 7.50
CA LEU A 176 4.70 10.65 6.29
C LEU A 176 5.68 10.14 5.23
N SER A 177 5.30 9.09 4.49
CA SER A 177 6.11 8.60 3.36
C SER A 177 5.83 9.43 2.09
N LEU A 178 5.79 10.73 2.26
CA LEU A 178 5.50 11.75 1.27
C LEU A 178 6.40 12.96 1.50
N GLY A 179 6.48 13.84 0.53
CA GLY A 179 7.20 15.09 0.66
C GLY A 179 6.99 15.98 -0.54
N GLY A 180 7.10 17.27 -0.33
CA GLY A 180 7.02 18.33 -1.34
C GLY A 180 8.29 19.18 -1.40
N ALA A 181 8.39 20.00 -2.43
CA ALA A 181 9.45 21.01 -2.52
C ALA A 181 9.34 21.98 -1.32
N PRO A 182 10.46 22.40 -0.71
CA PRO A 182 10.43 23.41 0.31
C PRO A 182 9.77 24.69 -0.24
N ASP A 183 8.93 25.34 0.58
CA ASP A 183 8.36 26.63 0.20
C ASP A 183 9.46 27.68 0.08
N ILE A 184 9.83 28.01 -1.17
CA ILE A 184 10.93 28.94 -1.49
C ILE A 184 10.48 30.41 -1.37
N LEU A 185 9.20 30.67 -1.18
CA LEU A 185 8.67 32.01 -1.13
C LEU A 185 8.66 32.57 0.30
N PRO A 186 9.43 33.63 0.60
CA PRO A 186 9.49 34.23 1.93
C PRO A 186 8.22 35.01 2.32
N PHE A 187 7.17 34.90 1.52
CA PHE A 187 5.88 35.54 1.76
C PHE A 187 4.81 34.52 1.50
N ASP A 188 4.33 33.90 2.56
CA ASP A 188 3.08 33.17 2.55
C ASP A 188 1.93 34.12 2.17
N ILE A 189 1.51 34.07 0.91
CA ILE A 189 0.33 34.77 0.43
C ILE A 189 -0.90 33.86 0.59
N GLY A 190 -0.68 32.61 1.02
CA GLY A 190 -1.70 31.61 1.29
C GLY A 190 -2.32 31.82 2.67
N THR A 191 -3.63 31.78 2.73
CA THR A 191 -4.40 31.77 3.98
C THR A 191 -4.66 30.35 4.47
N GLU A 192 -4.06 29.36 3.84
CA GLU A 192 -4.25 27.94 4.13
C GLU A 192 -3.05 27.40 4.92
N ARG A 193 -3.35 26.61 5.95
CA ARG A 193 -2.38 25.95 6.81
C ARG A 193 -1.62 24.90 6.01
N GLY A 194 -0.30 24.92 6.08
CA GLY A 194 0.58 23.96 5.43
C GLY A 194 0.89 22.72 6.28
N SER A 195 1.45 21.69 5.64
CA SER A 195 1.83 20.44 6.29
C SER A 195 3.00 20.62 7.28
N ASP A 196 3.87 21.60 7.07
CA ASP A 196 4.94 21.99 7.97
C ASP A 196 4.40 22.55 9.30
N GLU A 197 3.42 23.47 9.25
CA GLU A 197 2.76 23.97 10.46
C GLU A 197 2.03 22.85 11.21
N ALA A 198 1.27 22.01 10.51
CA ALA A 198 0.57 20.88 11.11
C ALA A 198 1.54 19.88 11.77
N THR A 199 2.68 19.64 11.14
CA THR A 199 3.75 18.80 11.67
C THR A 199 4.35 19.38 12.94
N ASN A 200 4.66 20.69 12.95
CA ASN A 200 5.19 21.37 14.13
C ASN A 200 4.22 21.33 15.31
N ASP A 201 2.91 21.54 15.06
CA ASP A 201 1.89 21.46 16.09
C ASP A 201 1.71 20.03 16.65
N ALA A 202 1.83 19.00 15.78
CA ALA A 202 1.83 17.61 16.22
C ALA A 202 3.00 17.31 17.17
N ILE A 203 4.20 17.80 16.83
CA ILE A 203 5.41 17.65 17.64
C ILE A 203 5.26 18.40 18.98
N GLU A 204 4.71 19.61 18.99
CA GLU A 204 4.45 20.37 20.21
C GLU A 204 3.47 19.65 21.17
N GLN A 205 2.59 18.80 20.62
CA GLN A 205 1.69 17.95 21.41
C GLN A 205 2.35 16.63 21.86
N GLY A 206 3.63 16.43 21.55
CA GLY A 206 4.39 15.26 21.98
C GLY A 206 4.25 14.04 21.06
N ILE A 207 3.75 14.22 19.84
CA ILE A 207 3.63 13.17 18.83
C ILE A 207 4.96 13.05 18.08
N PHE A 208 5.44 11.83 17.87
CA PHE A 208 6.60 11.58 17.03
C PHE A 208 6.18 11.65 15.56
N VAL A 209 6.84 12.49 14.78
CA VAL A 209 6.64 12.56 13.33
C VAL A 209 7.85 11.98 12.61
N VAL A 210 7.60 11.03 11.72
CA VAL A 210 8.61 10.37 10.89
C VAL A 210 8.30 10.69 9.43
N ALA A 211 9.24 11.28 8.71
CA ALA A 211 9.04 11.68 7.31
C ALA A 211 10.18 11.21 6.40
N ALA A 212 9.85 10.97 5.13
CA ALA A 212 10.83 10.61 4.11
C ALA A 212 11.68 11.83 3.70
N ALA A 213 12.98 11.63 3.55
CA ALA A 213 13.91 12.69 3.13
C ALA A 213 13.63 13.22 1.71
N GLY A 214 13.02 12.38 0.86
CA GLY A 214 12.80 12.68 -0.55
C GLY A 214 13.69 11.82 -1.47
N ASN A 215 13.43 11.95 -2.78
CA ASN A 215 14.03 11.12 -3.82
C ASN A 215 14.81 11.96 -4.86
N ASP A 216 15.27 13.13 -4.47
CA ASP A 216 15.92 14.12 -5.35
C ASP A 216 17.45 14.02 -5.30
N GLY A 217 17.98 12.95 -4.71
CA GLY A 217 19.41 12.65 -4.72
C GLY A 217 19.92 12.32 -6.12
N GLY A 218 21.12 12.73 -6.44
CA GLY A 218 21.76 12.49 -7.72
C GLY A 218 22.07 13.75 -8.50
N ASP A 219 22.04 13.68 -9.83
CA ASP A 219 22.47 14.76 -10.71
C ASP A 219 21.50 15.96 -10.66
N GLY A 220 21.88 17.00 -9.94
CA GLY A 220 21.17 18.28 -9.89
C GLY A 220 20.36 18.52 -8.62
N ASP A 221 20.40 17.58 -7.68
CA ASP A 221 19.88 17.81 -6.33
C ASP A 221 20.73 18.90 -5.65
N ASP A 222 20.07 19.90 -5.07
CA ASP A 222 20.72 20.91 -4.24
C ASP A 222 21.06 20.41 -2.83
N GLY A 223 20.71 19.15 -2.53
CA GLY A 223 20.96 18.47 -1.28
C GLY A 223 19.87 18.66 -0.23
N ASP A 224 18.81 19.39 -0.55
CA ASP A 224 17.74 19.64 0.40
C ASP A 224 16.80 18.45 0.56
N VAL A 225 16.33 18.25 1.80
CA VAL A 225 15.28 17.26 2.09
C VAL A 225 13.91 17.87 1.81
N SER A 226 12.98 17.00 1.41
CA SER A 226 11.60 17.41 1.18
C SER A 226 10.90 17.85 2.48
N ASN A 227 9.96 18.78 2.41
CA ASN A 227 9.07 19.07 3.54
C ASN A 227 8.04 17.94 3.73
N PRO A 228 7.66 17.59 5.00
CA PRO A 228 8.10 18.23 6.25
C PRO A 228 9.34 17.59 6.90
N CYS A 229 10.12 16.77 6.20
CA CYS A 229 11.34 16.14 6.76
C CYS A 229 12.38 17.17 7.26
N GLY A 230 12.42 18.36 6.63
CA GLY A 230 13.29 19.47 7.03
C GLY A 230 12.88 20.17 8.33
N GLU A 231 11.70 19.89 8.87
CA GLU A 231 11.21 20.52 10.06
C GLU A 231 11.95 20.07 11.34
N ARG A 232 12.01 20.96 12.32
CA ARG A 232 12.74 20.70 13.56
C ARG A 232 12.06 19.58 14.35
N LEU A 233 12.85 18.61 14.80
CA LEU A 233 12.42 17.44 15.59
C LEU A 233 11.61 16.40 14.82
N VAL A 234 11.45 16.54 13.51
CA VAL A 234 11.00 15.46 12.63
C VAL A 234 12.12 14.41 12.54
N ILE A 235 11.77 13.15 12.63
CA ILE A 235 12.67 12.04 12.34
C ILE A 235 12.72 11.90 10.81
N CYS A 236 13.72 12.53 10.21
CA CYS A 236 13.91 12.53 8.77
C CYS A 236 14.66 11.27 8.33
N VAL A 237 14.06 10.47 7.45
CA VAL A 237 14.55 9.15 7.05
C VAL A 237 15.01 9.17 5.60
N GLY A 238 16.31 9.01 5.38
CA GLY A 238 16.92 8.82 4.06
C GLY A 238 16.87 7.36 3.59
N GLY A 239 17.13 7.16 2.30
CA GLY A 239 17.18 5.85 1.67
C GLY A 239 18.52 5.15 1.85
N ALA A 240 18.49 3.84 2.14
CA ALA A 240 19.66 2.97 2.17
C ALA A 240 19.53 1.84 1.15
N THR A 241 20.67 1.32 0.69
CA THR A 241 20.74 0.10 -0.12
C THR A 241 20.64 -1.14 0.76
N GLN A 242 20.45 -2.31 0.15
CA GLN A 242 20.47 -3.61 0.87
C GLN A 242 21.79 -3.91 1.58
N ASN A 243 22.87 -3.23 1.25
CA ASN A 243 24.18 -3.39 1.91
C ASN A 243 24.35 -2.40 3.08
N GLY A 244 23.36 -1.55 3.36
CA GLY A 244 23.45 -0.50 4.37
C GLY A 244 24.17 0.78 3.91
N ASP A 245 24.57 0.84 2.63
CA ASP A 245 25.13 2.06 2.07
C ASP A 245 24.04 3.09 1.77
N HIS A 246 24.42 4.36 1.73
CA HIS A 246 23.52 5.42 1.29
C HIS A 246 22.99 5.15 -0.14
N TRP A 247 21.68 5.22 -0.33
CA TRP A 247 21.10 5.16 -1.66
C TRP A 247 21.23 6.51 -2.36
N THR A 248 21.90 6.52 -3.51
CA THR A 248 22.23 7.75 -4.26
C THR A 248 21.01 8.53 -4.75
N GLY A 249 19.82 7.92 -4.81
CA GLY A 249 18.57 8.60 -5.14
C GLY A 249 17.90 9.27 -3.94
N SER A 250 18.40 9.08 -2.72
CA SER A 250 17.84 9.73 -1.53
C SER A 250 18.34 11.16 -1.40
N SER A 251 17.43 12.09 -1.10
CA SER A 251 17.81 13.44 -0.65
C SER A 251 18.63 13.36 0.64
N THR A 252 19.63 14.23 0.82
CA THR A 252 20.66 14.13 1.87
C THR A 252 20.69 15.27 2.87
N GLY A 253 19.89 16.32 2.64
CA GLY A 253 19.97 17.55 3.40
C GLY A 253 21.14 18.43 2.98
N ASP A 254 21.01 19.74 3.21
CA ASP A 254 22.07 20.70 2.92
C ASP A 254 23.21 20.62 3.95
N ASN A 255 24.38 21.12 3.57
CA ASN A 255 25.55 21.23 4.45
C ASN A 255 25.38 22.27 5.58
N ASN A 256 24.22 22.86 5.76
CA ASN A 256 23.92 23.88 6.76
C ASN A 256 23.59 23.31 8.17
N GLY A 257 23.81 22.02 8.38
CA GLY A 257 23.89 21.43 9.72
C GLY A 257 22.56 21.09 10.37
N ARG A 258 21.55 20.75 9.58
CA ARG A 258 20.25 20.26 10.06
C ARG A 258 20.10 18.73 10.07
N LEU A 259 21.20 18.00 10.01
CA LEU A 259 21.17 16.58 10.33
C LEU A 259 21.19 16.43 11.87
N LEU A 260 20.12 15.88 12.41
CA LEU A 260 20.15 15.29 13.76
C LEU A 260 20.67 13.87 13.66
#